data_3a0668049555b28c0e3272460013a7d4
#
_entry.id   3a0668049555b28c0e3272460013a7d4
#
_cell.length_a   1.000
_cell.length_b   1.000
_cell.length_c   1.000
_cell.angle_alpha   90.00
_cell.angle_beta   90.00
_cell.angle_gamma   90.00
#
_symmetry.space_group_name_H-M   'P 1'
#
loop_
_entity.id
_entity.type
_entity.pdbx_description
1 polymer ?
#
loop_
_entity_poly.entity_id
_entity_poly.type
_entity_poly.pdbx_seq_one_letter_code
_entity_poly.pdbx_strand_id
1 'polypeptide(L)'
;MKKSDQKPPILLVHGFRGNHLGLAEFQKLLEAEGYQVFNPDIPPAFNTKDETLPNFTDFTKDGYADFIANYILDKHLDHPILIGHSMGSILAAATAEKYSHLIHNKIFFLSPIATHPPKFILPLIPLMALVPNKFVGYVCTEFLIASAHRPKKRQILDLTYECSRKITSVRDEIRAAVFSMSHSISDFNFKKQAYFIAGSKDRMNPSRKVKEIAKKFHAEVDFIPNAGHLINYEVPEKIAELALPKLKD
;
A
#
# COMPACT_ATOMS: atom_id res chain seq x y z
N MET A 1 12.01 -2.71 34.23
CA MET A 1 11.26 -3.57 33.28
C MET A 1 12.07 -3.67 32.01
N LYS A 2 12.42 -4.88 31.59
CA LYS A 2 13.21 -5.12 30.37
C LYS A 2 12.40 -4.75 29.14
N LYS A 3 12.94 -3.88 28.28
CA LYS A 3 12.37 -3.43 26.99
C LYS A 3 12.22 -4.55 25.92
N SER A 4 12.37 -5.84 26.32
CA SER A 4 12.61 -6.95 25.41
C SER A 4 11.37 -7.77 24.98
N ASP A 5 10.15 -7.45 25.44
CA ASP A 5 8.97 -8.26 25.14
C ASP A 5 7.88 -7.52 24.33
N GLN A 6 8.09 -6.26 23.98
CA GLN A 6 7.10 -5.51 23.20
C GLN A 6 7.34 -5.71 21.71
N LYS A 7 6.31 -6.22 21.01
CA LYS A 7 6.35 -6.35 19.54
C LYS A 7 6.56 -4.98 18.90
N PRO A 8 7.35 -4.88 17.83
CA PRO A 8 7.48 -3.63 17.10
C PRO A 8 6.11 -3.17 16.59
N PRO A 9 5.83 -1.86 16.58
CA PRO A 9 4.60 -1.34 15.99
C PRO A 9 4.59 -1.59 14.49
N ILE A 10 3.40 -1.68 13.91
CA ILE A 10 3.20 -1.86 12.48
C ILE A 10 2.58 -0.58 11.90
N LEU A 11 3.13 -0.09 10.81
CA LEU A 11 2.56 1.03 10.05
C LEU A 11 2.10 0.53 8.68
N LEU A 12 0.79 0.53 8.48
CA LEU A 12 0.14 0.16 7.23
C LEU A 12 0.10 1.35 6.29
N VAL A 13 0.49 1.15 5.03
CA VAL A 13 0.52 2.18 4.00
C VAL A 13 -0.36 1.73 2.83
N HIS A 14 -1.53 2.34 2.68
CA HIS A 14 -2.51 1.95 1.66
C HIS A 14 -2.10 2.39 0.24
N GLY A 15 -2.79 1.84 -0.76
CA GLY A 15 -2.56 2.14 -2.17
C GLY A 15 -3.29 3.39 -2.66
N PHE A 16 -3.07 3.71 -3.94
CA PHE A 16 -3.76 4.79 -4.64
C PHE A 16 -5.28 4.61 -4.57
N ARG A 17 -6.02 5.70 -4.34
CA ARG A 17 -7.47 5.72 -4.13
C ARG A 17 -7.95 4.86 -2.94
N GLY A 18 -7.04 4.39 -2.09
CA GLY A 18 -7.38 3.75 -0.83
C GLY A 18 -7.47 4.76 0.32
N ASN A 19 -7.83 4.25 1.47
CA ASN A 19 -7.69 4.87 2.78
C ASN A 19 -7.55 3.78 3.85
N HIS A 20 -7.57 4.17 5.14
CA HIS A 20 -7.47 3.22 6.24
C HIS A 20 -8.52 2.09 6.20
N LEU A 21 -9.73 2.33 5.66
CA LEU A 21 -10.79 1.29 5.57
C LEU A 21 -10.36 0.11 4.69
N GLY A 22 -9.54 0.37 3.66
CA GLY A 22 -9.06 -0.68 2.77
C GLY A 22 -8.13 -1.70 3.42
N LEU A 23 -7.49 -1.35 4.52
CA LEU A 23 -6.61 -2.24 5.29
C LEU A 23 -7.18 -2.60 6.66
N ALA A 24 -8.42 -2.18 6.97
CA ALA A 24 -9.01 -2.33 8.29
C ALA A 24 -9.19 -3.79 8.73
N GLU A 25 -9.58 -4.69 7.83
CA GLU A 25 -9.72 -6.11 8.18
C GLU A 25 -8.35 -6.74 8.46
N PHE A 26 -7.34 -6.43 7.66
CA PHE A 26 -5.98 -6.89 7.90
C PHE A 26 -5.41 -6.31 9.21
N GLN A 27 -5.70 -5.03 9.51
CA GLN A 27 -5.34 -4.39 10.78
C GLN A 27 -5.91 -5.16 11.96
N LYS A 28 -7.21 -5.48 11.98
CA LYS A 28 -7.86 -6.24 13.06
C LYS A 28 -7.20 -7.59 13.30
N LEU A 29 -6.79 -8.28 12.23
CA LEU A 29 -6.10 -9.57 12.35
C LEU A 29 -4.72 -9.43 13.00
N LEU A 30 -3.97 -8.38 12.70
CA LEU A 30 -2.68 -8.09 13.33
C LEU A 30 -2.85 -7.67 14.80
N GLU A 31 -3.87 -6.84 15.09
CA GLU A 31 -4.20 -6.41 16.46
C GLU A 31 -4.63 -7.59 17.34
N ALA A 32 -5.40 -8.54 16.79
CA ALA A 32 -5.76 -9.78 17.49
C ALA A 32 -4.57 -10.63 17.90
N GLU A 33 -3.45 -10.52 17.17
CA GLU A 33 -2.18 -11.13 17.50
C GLU A 33 -1.31 -10.27 18.43
N GLY A 34 -1.85 -9.16 18.95
CA GLY A 34 -1.20 -8.29 19.93
C GLY A 34 -0.17 -7.32 19.35
N TYR A 35 -0.24 -6.99 18.07
CA TYR A 35 0.53 -5.89 17.48
C TYR A 35 -0.18 -4.54 17.69
N GLN A 36 0.59 -3.50 17.96
CA GLN A 36 0.10 -2.13 17.86
C GLN A 36 0.16 -1.72 16.38
N VAL A 37 -1.00 -1.41 15.78
CA VAL A 37 -1.10 -1.15 14.33
C VAL A 37 -1.58 0.27 14.08
N PHE A 38 -0.86 0.98 13.24
CA PHE A 38 -1.16 2.32 12.75
C PHE A 38 -1.54 2.24 11.28
N ASN A 39 -2.62 2.91 10.91
CA ASN A 39 -3.17 2.84 9.56
C ASN A 39 -3.69 4.24 9.15
N PRO A 40 -2.76 5.19 8.88
CA PRO A 40 -3.13 6.55 8.48
C PRO A 40 -3.67 6.60 7.06
N ASP A 41 -4.46 7.63 6.78
CA ASP A 41 -4.80 8.01 5.43
C ASP A 41 -3.61 8.71 4.76
N ILE A 42 -3.18 8.18 3.61
CA ILE A 42 -2.06 8.72 2.85
C ILE A 42 -2.59 9.72 1.81
N PRO A 43 -1.99 10.92 1.68
CA PRO A 43 -2.43 11.88 0.67
C PRO A 43 -2.48 11.28 -0.75
N PRO A 44 -3.50 11.63 -1.58
CA PRO A 44 -4.50 12.68 -1.39
C PRO A 44 -5.76 12.22 -0.65
N ALA A 45 -5.77 11.06 0.00
CA ALA A 45 -6.89 10.64 0.82
C ALA A 45 -7.09 11.64 1.96
N PHE A 46 -8.35 11.99 2.23
CA PHE A 46 -8.66 12.91 3.31
C PHE A 46 -8.88 12.13 4.61
N ASN A 47 -8.08 12.45 5.62
CA ASN A 47 -8.31 11.87 6.95
C ASN A 47 -9.44 12.60 7.64
N THR A 48 -10.57 11.92 7.80
CA THR A 48 -11.72 12.46 8.54
C THR A 48 -11.57 12.32 10.06
N LYS A 49 -10.53 11.64 10.55
CA LYS A 49 -10.32 11.38 11.97
C LYS A 49 -9.17 12.19 12.59
N ASP A 50 -8.24 12.67 11.77
CA ASP A 50 -7.05 13.36 12.23
C ASP A 50 -6.91 14.68 11.48
N GLU A 51 -7.52 15.75 12.01
CA GLU A 51 -7.48 17.10 11.42
C GLU A 51 -6.06 17.71 11.43
N THR A 52 -5.09 16.99 11.99
CA THR A 52 -3.72 17.48 12.20
C THR A 52 -2.77 17.14 11.03
N LEU A 53 -3.23 16.44 9.99
CA LEU A 53 -2.36 16.19 8.85
C LEU A 53 -2.06 17.48 8.09
N PRO A 54 -0.78 17.84 7.90
CA PRO A 54 -0.41 19.06 7.21
C PRO A 54 -0.92 19.06 5.77
N ASN A 55 -1.15 20.24 5.20
CA ASN A 55 -1.45 20.42 3.78
C ASN A 55 -0.32 19.77 2.95
N PHE A 56 -0.56 18.54 2.48
CA PHE A 56 0.40 17.82 1.68
C PHE A 56 0.37 18.34 0.26
N THR A 57 1.50 18.80 -0.22
CA THR A 57 1.64 19.40 -1.56
C THR A 57 2.75 18.75 -2.40
N ASP A 58 3.61 17.97 -1.78
CA ASP A 58 4.78 17.36 -2.42
C ASP A 58 4.53 15.89 -2.80
N PHE A 59 3.91 15.68 -3.95
CA PHE A 59 3.62 14.37 -4.53
C PHE A 59 4.85 13.73 -5.22
N THR A 60 6.03 13.90 -4.63
CA THR A 60 7.27 13.23 -5.06
C THR A 60 7.62 12.06 -4.15
N LYS A 61 8.62 11.26 -4.55
CA LYS A 61 9.13 10.18 -3.69
C LYS A 61 9.64 10.72 -2.34
N ASP A 62 10.31 11.88 -2.37
CA ASP A 62 10.87 12.49 -1.17
C ASP A 62 9.76 13.06 -0.27
N GLY A 63 8.76 13.74 -0.84
CA GLY A 63 7.63 14.26 -0.09
C GLY A 63 6.81 13.18 0.59
N TYR A 64 6.56 12.06 -0.08
CA TYR A 64 5.89 10.93 0.55
C TYR A 64 6.75 10.24 1.62
N ALA A 65 8.05 10.09 1.40
CA ALA A 65 8.95 9.56 2.42
C ALA A 65 8.98 10.47 3.66
N ASP A 66 9.02 11.79 3.46
CA ASP A 66 8.96 12.79 4.54
C ASP A 66 7.63 12.72 5.29
N PHE A 67 6.51 12.55 4.58
CA PHE A 67 5.20 12.35 5.19
C PHE A 67 5.18 11.15 6.14
N ILE A 68 5.68 10.00 5.69
CA ILE A 68 5.74 8.78 6.51
C ILE A 68 6.70 8.96 7.69
N ALA A 69 7.87 9.56 7.47
CA ALA A 69 8.84 9.81 8.52
C ALA A 69 8.29 10.76 9.60
N ASN A 70 7.63 11.84 9.20
CA ASN A 70 6.98 12.77 10.14
C ASN A 70 5.89 12.07 10.93
N TYR A 71 5.06 11.24 10.29
CA TYR A 71 4.04 10.46 11.00
C TYR A 71 4.66 9.53 12.06
N ILE A 72 5.77 8.85 11.74
CA ILE A 72 6.51 8.00 12.69
C ILE A 72 6.99 8.82 13.88
N LEU A 73 7.56 9.99 13.65
CA LEU A 73 8.07 10.88 14.70
C LEU A 73 6.93 11.46 15.55
N ASP A 74 5.87 11.97 14.94
CA ASP A 74 4.73 12.58 15.62
C ASP A 74 3.96 11.59 16.51
N LYS A 75 3.85 10.34 16.05
CA LYS A 75 3.24 9.25 16.82
C LYS A 75 4.21 8.53 17.77
N HIS A 76 5.46 8.97 17.84
CA HIS A 76 6.52 8.38 18.66
C HIS A 76 6.68 6.85 18.45
N LEU A 77 6.61 6.40 17.18
CA LEU A 77 6.72 4.98 16.86
C LEU A 77 8.18 4.52 16.92
N ASP A 78 8.44 3.53 17.78
CA ASP A 78 9.80 2.97 17.92
C ASP A 78 10.06 1.94 16.82
N HIS A 79 10.72 2.36 15.74
CA HIS A 79 11.13 1.51 14.61
C HIS A 79 9.97 0.64 14.06
N PRO A 80 8.90 1.24 13.52
CA PRO A 80 7.76 0.46 13.02
C PRO A 80 8.14 -0.41 11.82
N ILE A 81 7.49 -1.58 11.73
CA ILE A 81 7.51 -2.40 10.52
C ILE A 81 6.56 -1.74 9.51
N LEU A 82 7.09 -1.37 8.33
CA LEU A 82 6.27 -0.84 7.26
C LEU A 82 5.65 -1.98 6.45
N ILE A 83 4.34 -1.91 6.22
CA ILE A 83 3.61 -2.82 5.33
C ILE A 83 2.88 -1.99 4.28
N GLY A 84 3.37 -1.99 3.05
CA GLY A 84 2.84 -1.17 1.95
C GLY A 84 2.04 -2.00 0.94
N HIS A 85 0.81 -1.56 0.62
CA HIS A 85 -0.02 -2.14 -0.44
C HIS A 85 0.00 -1.29 -1.70
N SER A 86 0.22 -1.89 -2.88
CA SER A 86 0.15 -1.20 -4.17
C SER A 86 1.05 0.06 -4.20
N MET A 87 0.53 1.26 -4.43
CA MET A 87 1.28 2.53 -4.32
C MET A 87 1.98 2.65 -2.96
N GLY A 88 1.36 2.17 -1.87
CA GLY A 88 1.98 2.15 -0.55
C GLY A 88 3.30 1.37 -0.49
N SER A 89 3.51 0.41 -1.40
CA SER A 89 4.79 -0.29 -1.53
C SER A 89 5.92 0.64 -2.04
N ILE A 90 5.58 1.59 -2.92
CA ILE A 90 6.52 2.61 -3.40
C ILE A 90 6.89 3.54 -2.23
N LEU A 91 5.90 3.98 -1.47
CA LEU A 91 6.09 4.87 -0.32
C LEU A 91 6.95 4.21 0.76
N ALA A 92 6.65 2.94 1.08
CA ALA A 92 7.43 2.17 2.04
C ALA A 92 8.90 1.99 1.57
N ALA A 93 9.11 1.74 0.27
CA ALA A 93 10.45 1.64 -0.32
C ALA A 93 11.20 2.98 -0.28
N ALA A 94 10.53 4.10 -0.61
CA ALA A 94 11.10 5.44 -0.53
C ALA A 94 11.51 5.81 0.90
N THR A 95 10.65 5.49 1.89
CA THR A 95 10.96 5.69 3.30
C THR A 95 12.14 4.82 3.74
N ALA A 96 12.20 3.55 3.30
CA ALA A 96 13.30 2.65 3.62
C ALA A 96 14.63 3.12 3.03
N GLU A 97 14.61 3.75 1.86
CA GLU A 97 15.80 4.34 1.22
C GLU A 97 16.27 5.59 1.97
N LYS A 98 15.38 6.55 2.24
CA LYS A 98 15.71 7.87 2.79
C LYS A 98 15.85 7.85 4.32
N TYR A 99 15.00 7.10 5.01
CA TYR A 99 14.86 7.10 6.48
C TYR A 99 15.02 5.70 7.07
N SER A 100 16.00 4.93 6.57
CA SER A 100 16.26 3.56 7.02
C SER A 100 16.40 3.43 8.55
N HIS A 101 16.97 4.43 9.21
CA HIS A 101 17.19 4.45 10.65
C HIS A 101 15.93 4.63 11.50
N LEU A 102 14.82 5.10 10.91
CA LEU A 102 13.55 5.30 11.62
C LEU A 102 12.64 4.07 11.60
N ILE A 103 12.93 3.08 10.77
CA ILE A 103 12.04 1.94 10.57
C ILE A 103 12.73 0.61 10.94
N HIS A 104 11.93 -0.39 11.24
CA HIS A 104 12.40 -1.74 11.54
C HIS A 104 13.22 -2.34 10.37
N ASN A 105 14.01 -3.38 10.64
CA ASN A 105 14.75 -4.08 9.58
C ASN A 105 13.85 -4.87 8.63
N LYS A 106 12.64 -5.27 9.05
CA LYS A 106 11.66 -5.95 8.20
C LYS A 106 10.75 -4.95 7.50
N ILE A 107 10.43 -5.23 6.23
CA ILE A 107 9.48 -4.47 5.41
C ILE A 107 8.64 -5.42 4.57
N PHE A 108 7.34 -5.15 4.45
CA PHE A 108 6.42 -6.00 3.69
C PHE A 108 5.80 -5.24 2.53
N PHE A 109 5.70 -5.93 1.39
CA PHE A 109 5.10 -5.43 0.16
C PHE A 109 3.92 -6.31 -0.25
N LEU A 110 2.72 -5.75 -0.16
CA LEU A 110 1.46 -6.41 -0.53
C LEU A 110 1.05 -5.97 -1.94
N SER A 111 0.92 -6.92 -2.88
CA SER A 111 0.65 -6.62 -4.30
C SER A 111 1.45 -5.40 -4.80
N PRO A 112 2.78 -5.44 -4.71
CA PRO A 112 3.63 -4.26 -4.95
C PRO A 112 3.55 -3.78 -6.40
N ILE A 113 3.79 -2.49 -6.62
CA ILE A 113 4.01 -1.94 -7.96
C ILE A 113 5.39 -2.39 -8.46
N ALA A 114 5.40 -3.45 -9.25
CA ALA A 114 6.61 -4.11 -9.74
C ALA A 114 7.05 -3.66 -11.14
N THR A 115 6.22 -2.90 -11.85
CA THR A 115 6.50 -2.48 -13.23
C THR A 115 6.05 -1.05 -13.45
N HIS A 116 6.79 -0.36 -14.32
CA HIS A 116 6.31 0.91 -14.86
C HIS A 116 5.26 0.63 -15.95
N PRO A 117 4.11 1.31 -15.94
CA PRO A 117 3.20 1.28 -17.07
C PRO A 117 3.87 1.91 -18.30
N PRO A 118 3.41 1.61 -19.51
CA PRO A 118 3.91 2.25 -20.70
C PRO A 118 3.77 3.79 -20.61
N LYS A 119 4.84 4.54 -20.89
CA LYS A 119 4.88 5.99 -20.71
C LYS A 119 3.79 6.76 -21.51
N PHE A 120 3.28 6.18 -22.60
CA PHE A 120 2.22 6.80 -23.38
C PHE A 120 0.87 6.87 -22.63
N ILE A 121 0.71 6.14 -21.51
CA ILE A 121 -0.50 6.19 -20.69
C ILE A 121 -0.51 7.44 -19.79
N LEU A 122 0.66 7.95 -19.40
CA LEU A 122 0.77 9.08 -18.47
C LEU A 122 -0.02 10.33 -18.92
N PRO A 123 0.02 10.77 -20.21
CA PRO A 123 -0.75 11.91 -20.67
C PRO A 123 -2.28 11.69 -20.62
N LEU A 124 -2.74 10.44 -20.53
CA LEU A 124 -4.16 10.11 -20.45
C LEU A 124 -4.73 10.18 -19.03
N ILE A 125 -3.87 10.22 -18.01
CA ILE A 125 -4.31 10.26 -16.60
C ILE A 125 -5.25 11.44 -16.31
N PRO A 126 -4.98 12.69 -16.76
CA PRO A 126 -5.90 13.80 -16.53
C PRO A 126 -7.29 13.57 -17.12
N LEU A 127 -7.41 12.82 -18.23
CA LEU A 127 -8.70 12.48 -18.84
C LEU A 127 -9.53 11.54 -17.93
N MET A 128 -8.87 10.72 -17.12
CA MET A 128 -9.56 9.84 -16.15
C MET A 128 -10.29 10.66 -15.07
N ALA A 129 -9.83 11.87 -14.77
CA ALA A 129 -10.50 12.76 -13.82
C ALA A 129 -11.80 13.34 -14.35
N LEU A 130 -12.02 13.33 -15.67
CA LEU A 130 -13.27 13.76 -16.32
C LEU A 130 -14.35 12.66 -16.32
N VAL A 131 -13.98 11.42 -15.99
CA VAL A 131 -14.90 10.29 -15.96
C VAL A 131 -15.51 10.16 -14.57
N PRO A 132 -16.85 9.92 -14.45
CA PRO A 132 -17.49 9.77 -13.15
C PRO A 132 -16.78 8.72 -12.27
N ASN A 133 -16.43 9.10 -11.04
CA ASN A 133 -15.66 8.27 -10.12
C ASN A 133 -16.24 6.86 -9.92
N LYS A 134 -17.58 6.71 -9.93
CA LYS A 134 -18.26 5.42 -9.85
C LYS A 134 -17.92 4.49 -11.03
N PHE A 135 -17.90 5.04 -12.24
CA PHE A 135 -17.61 4.27 -13.45
C PHE A 135 -16.15 3.85 -13.48
N VAL A 136 -15.23 4.79 -13.20
CA VAL A 136 -13.80 4.48 -13.09
C VAL A 136 -13.54 3.43 -12.01
N GLY A 137 -14.14 3.61 -10.83
CA GLY A 137 -14.04 2.64 -9.74
C GLY A 137 -14.53 1.25 -10.14
N TYR A 138 -15.67 1.18 -10.86
CA TYR A 138 -16.22 -0.08 -11.34
C TYR A 138 -15.27 -0.80 -12.32
N VAL A 139 -14.77 -0.10 -13.32
CA VAL A 139 -13.84 -0.65 -14.32
C VAL A 139 -12.50 -1.05 -13.69
N CYS A 140 -11.95 -0.18 -12.83
CA CYS A 140 -10.71 -0.49 -12.13
C CYS A 140 -10.87 -1.72 -11.21
N THR A 141 -11.94 -1.80 -10.43
CA THR A 141 -12.17 -2.94 -9.55
C THR A 141 -12.34 -4.24 -10.35
N GLU A 142 -13.06 -4.21 -11.47
CA GLU A 142 -13.19 -5.38 -12.35
C GLU A 142 -11.85 -5.85 -12.90
N PHE A 143 -10.96 -4.93 -13.22
CA PHE A 143 -9.63 -5.25 -13.71
C PHE A 143 -8.71 -5.77 -12.60
N LEU A 144 -8.82 -5.21 -11.41
CA LEU A 144 -7.90 -5.47 -10.29
C LEU A 144 -8.28 -6.71 -9.47
N ILE A 145 -9.58 -7.06 -9.41
CA ILE A 145 -10.07 -8.22 -8.65
C ILE A 145 -9.93 -9.52 -9.47
N ALA A 146 -9.63 -10.62 -8.81
CA ALA A 146 -9.66 -11.93 -9.46
C ALA A 146 -11.10 -12.41 -9.68
N SER A 147 -11.30 -13.21 -10.73
CA SER A 147 -12.63 -13.74 -11.08
C SER A 147 -13.25 -14.60 -9.96
N ALA A 148 -12.43 -15.29 -9.17
CA ALA A 148 -12.88 -16.07 -8.02
C ALA A 148 -13.56 -15.22 -6.93
N HIS A 149 -13.24 -13.94 -6.85
CA HIS A 149 -13.77 -13.01 -5.83
C HIS A 149 -14.85 -12.05 -6.37
N ARG A 150 -15.32 -12.26 -7.60
CA ARG A 150 -16.43 -11.47 -8.19
C ARG A 150 -17.66 -11.34 -7.31
N PRO A 151 -18.07 -12.34 -6.52
CA PRO A 151 -19.19 -12.19 -5.59
C PRO A 151 -18.99 -11.06 -4.56
N LYS A 152 -17.75 -10.80 -4.13
CA LYS A 152 -17.39 -9.69 -3.21
C LYS A 152 -17.28 -8.33 -3.94
N LYS A 153 -17.39 -8.30 -5.26
CA LYS A 153 -17.11 -7.12 -6.10
C LYS A 153 -17.92 -5.90 -5.65
N ARG A 154 -19.22 -6.06 -5.37
CA ARG A 154 -20.05 -4.93 -4.95
C ARG A 154 -19.59 -4.35 -3.62
N GLN A 155 -19.28 -5.20 -2.66
CA GLN A 155 -18.74 -4.77 -1.37
C GLN A 155 -17.39 -4.03 -1.52
N ILE A 156 -16.48 -4.56 -2.35
CA ILE A 156 -15.20 -3.93 -2.64
C ILE A 156 -15.41 -2.58 -3.33
N LEU A 157 -16.35 -2.50 -4.28
CA LEU A 157 -16.71 -1.26 -4.96
C LEU A 157 -17.26 -0.21 -4.00
N ASP A 158 -18.16 -0.59 -3.11
CA ASP A 158 -18.74 0.32 -2.13
C ASP A 158 -17.64 0.86 -1.19
N LEU A 159 -16.74 0.00 -0.70
CA LEU A 159 -15.61 0.40 0.13
C LEU A 159 -14.61 1.30 -0.64
N THR A 160 -14.21 0.92 -1.84
CA THR A 160 -13.29 1.73 -2.64
C THR A 160 -13.92 3.06 -3.08
N TYR A 161 -15.24 3.08 -3.29
CA TYR A 161 -15.96 4.30 -3.61
C TYR A 161 -16.04 5.24 -2.41
N GLU A 162 -16.33 4.74 -1.22
CA GLU A 162 -16.30 5.53 0.02
C GLU A 162 -14.90 6.09 0.28
N CYS A 163 -13.86 5.30 -0.02
CA CYS A 163 -12.48 5.76 0.02
C CYS A 163 -12.23 6.92 -0.96
N SER A 164 -12.69 6.78 -2.21
CA SER A 164 -12.43 7.76 -3.27
C SER A 164 -13.21 9.06 -3.14
N ARG A 165 -14.31 9.10 -2.38
CA ARG A 165 -15.10 10.33 -2.13
C ARG A 165 -14.41 11.33 -1.22
N LYS A 166 -13.37 10.90 -0.52
CA LYS A 166 -12.64 11.71 0.48
C LYS A 166 -11.28 12.16 -0.04
N ILE A 167 -11.24 12.55 -1.32
CA ILE A 167 -10.03 13.11 -1.94
C ILE A 167 -10.06 14.62 -1.82
N THR A 168 -8.93 15.22 -1.44
CA THR A 168 -8.79 16.65 -1.18
C THR A 168 -9.07 17.50 -2.41
N SER A 169 -8.55 17.09 -3.58
CA SER A 169 -8.82 17.76 -4.85
C SER A 169 -8.54 16.84 -6.03
N VAL A 170 -9.21 17.12 -7.17
CA VAL A 170 -8.95 16.43 -8.46
C VAL A 170 -7.48 16.63 -8.88
N ARG A 171 -6.93 17.82 -8.65
CA ARG A 171 -5.52 18.12 -8.97
C ARG A 171 -4.56 17.21 -8.20
N ASP A 172 -4.81 16.99 -6.92
CA ASP A 172 -3.95 16.18 -6.06
C ASP A 172 -4.13 14.69 -6.37
N GLU A 173 -5.34 14.28 -6.74
CA GLU A 173 -5.57 12.93 -7.27
C GLU A 173 -4.76 12.67 -8.54
N ILE A 174 -4.75 13.61 -9.49
CA ILE A 174 -3.94 13.50 -10.71
C ILE A 174 -2.45 13.40 -10.36
N ARG A 175 -1.95 14.22 -9.44
CA ARG A 175 -0.54 14.19 -9.01
C ARG A 175 -0.18 12.83 -8.40
N ALA A 176 -1.02 12.31 -7.50
CA ALA A 176 -0.82 11.01 -6.90
C ALA A 176 -0.91 9.85 -7.93
N ALA A 177 -1.81 9.97 -8.91
CA ALA A 177 -1.91 9.00 -10.01
C ALA A 177 -0.64 9.01 -10.87
N VAL A 178 -0.16 10.19 -11.26
CA VAL A 178 1.10 10.34 -12.01
C VAL A 178 2.26 9.76 -11.21
N PHE A 179 2.36 10.07 -9.91
CA PHE A 179 3.37 9.49 -9.03
C PHE A 179 3.30 7.97 -9.03
N SER A 180 2.13 7.39 -8.73
CA SER A 180 1.93 5.94 -8.66
C SER A 180 2.27 5.21 -9.96
N MET A 181 2.01 5.85 -11.11
CA MET A 181 2.28 5.27 -12.43
C MET A 181 3.70 5.57 -12.95
N SER A 182 4.42 6.50 -12.33
CA SER A 182 5.79 6.85 -12.73
C SER A 182 6.86 6.11 -11.95
N HIS A 183 6.49 5.40 -10.88
CA HIS A 183 7.43 4.72 -9.99
C HIS A 183 7.09 3.25 -9.82
N SER A 184 8.12 2.48 -9.52
CA SER A 184 8.07 1.07 -9.14
C SER A 184 9.01 0.87 -7.96
N ILE A 185 8.80 -0.16 -7.15
CA ILE A 185 9.75 -0.48 -6.07
C ILE A 185 11.15 -0.81 -6.60
N SER A 186 11.30 -1.12 -7.91
CA SER A 186 12.60 -1.31 -8.54
C SER A 186 13.46 -0.05 -8.60
N ASP A 187 12.88 1.13 -8.43
CA ASP A 187 13.59 2.41 -8.53
C ASP A 187 14.38 2.74 -7.25
N PHE A 188 14.13 1.99 -6.20
CA PHE A 188 14.71 2.23 -4.88
C PHE A 188 15.82 1.26 -4.54
N ASN A 189 16.72 1.70 -3.66
CA ASN A 189 17.82 0.90 -3.16
C ASN A 189 17.89 1.03 -1.62
N PHE A 190 17.44 0.00 -0.92
CA PHE A 190 17.47 -0.06 0.54
C PHE A 190 17.98 -1.43 1.03
N LYS A 191 18.51 -1.45 2.24
CA LYS A 191 19.02 -2.66 2.88
C LYS A 191 18.10 -3.06 4.03
N LYS A 192 16.95 -3.65 3.70
CA LYS A 192 15.97 -4.17 4.65
C LYS A 192 15.62 -5.60 4.26
N GLN A 193 15.23 -6.40 5.24
CA GLN A 193 14.69 -7.74 5.01
C GLN A 193 13.28 -7.59 4.42
N ALA A 194 13.17 -7.75 3.12
CA ALA A 194 11.93 -7.53 2.40
C ALA A 194 11.13 -8.82 2.27
N TYR A 195 9.80 -8.72 2.44
CA TYR A 195 8.85 -9.80 2.23
C TYR A 195 7.79 -9.38 1.22
N PHE A 196 7.49 -10.27 0.29
CA PHE A 196 6.54 -10.01 -0.79
C PHE A 196 5.36 -10.96 -0.70
N ILE A 197 4.14 -10.42 -0.70
CA ILE A 197 2.90 -11.18 -0.74
C ILE A 197 2.06 -10.62 -1.89
N ALA A 198 1.68 -11.45 -2.86
CA ALA A 198 0.96 -10.99 -4.04
C ALA A 198 -0.11 -11.98 -4.50
N GLY A 199 -1.12 -11.50 -5.18
CA GLY A 199 -2.13 -12.37 -5.81
C GLY A 199 -1.59 -13.06 -7.07
N SER A 200 -1.84 -14.37 -7.21
CA SER A 200 -1.39 -15.13 -8.39
C SER A 200 -2.10 -14.72 -9.69
N LYS A 201 -3.21 -14.00 -9.58
CA LYS A 201 -4.03 -13.49 -10.69
C LYS A 201 -4.01 -11.96 -10.78
N ASP A 202 -3.01 -11.33 -10.17
CA ASP A 202 -2.79 -9.89 -10.31
C ASP A 202 -2.49 -9.54 -11.77
N ARG A 203 -3.43 -8.81 -12.40
CA ARG A 203 -3.32 -8.38 -13.80
C ARG A 203 -2.47 -7.12 -13.96
N MET A 204 -2.33 -6.34 -12.89
CA MET A 204 -1.52 -5.11 -12.87
C MET A 204 -0.04 -5.45 -12.76
N ASN A 205 0.29 -6.40 -11.86
CA ASN A 205 1.67 -6.82 -11.61
C ASN A 205 1.80 -8.34 -11.78
N PRO A 206 2.07 -8.81 -13.00
CA PRO A 206 2.20 -10.25 -13.27
C PRO A 206 3.22 -10.93 -12.37
N SER A 207 2.91 -12.14 -11.90
CA SER A 207 3.74 -12.90 -10.94
C SER A 207 5.21 -12.98 -11.33
N ARG A 208 5.52 -13.07 -12.65
CA ARG A 208 6.90 -13.06 -13.15
C ARG A 208 7.62 -11.77 -12.77
N LYS A 209 6.95 -10.63 -12.90
CA LYS A 209 7.53 -9.32 -12.59
C LYS A 209 7.74 -9.12 -11.09
N VAL A 210 6.80 -9.57 -10.28
CA VAL A 210 6.95 -9.55 -8.82
C VAL A 210 8.14 -10.40 -8.38
N LYS A 211 8.33 -11.59 -8.97
CA LYS A 211 9.50 -12.44 -8.70
C LYS A 211 10.83 -11.77 -9.11
N GLU A 212 10.86 -11.11 -10.29
CA GLU A 212 12.06 -10.38 -10.75
C GLU A 212 12.47 -9.29 -9.75
N ILE A 213 11.49 -8.53 -9.22
CA ILE A 213 11.75 -7.50 -8.23
C ILE A 213 12.17 -8.08 -6.88
N ALA A 214 11.46 -9.09 -6.38
CA ALA A 214 11.83 -9.73 -5.12
C ALA A 214 13.26 -10.27 -5.15
N LYS A 215 13.68 -10.85 -6.28
CA LYS A 215 15.06 -11.31 -6.49
C LYS A 215 16.08 -10.16 -6.36
N LYS A 216 15.76 -8.94 -6.83
CA LYS A 216 16.61 -7.75 -6.64
C LYS A 216 16.89 -7.48 -5.16
N PHE A 217 15.91 -7.72 -4.29
CA PHE A 217 16.00 -7.52 -2.84
C PHE A 217 16.37 -8.80 -2.07
N HIS A 218 16.82 -9.86 -2.76
CA HIS A 218 17.14 -11.16 -2.17
C HIS A 218 16.00 -11.74 -1.34
N ALA A 219 14.76 -11.51 -1.77
CA ALA A 219 13.54 -11.89 -1.07
C ALA A 219 12.75 -12.97 -1.83
N GLU A 220 11.99 -13.75 -1.07
CA GLU A 220 11.00 -14.67 -1.60
C GLU A 220 9.65 -14.00 -1.78
N VAL A 221 8.78 -14.60 -2.60
CA VAL A 221 7.42 -14.13 -2.85
C VAL A 221 6.43 -15.23 -2.49
N ASP A 222 5.50 -14.90 -1.61
CA ASP A 222 4.33 -15.72 -1.36
C ASP A 222 3.20 -15.30 -2.31
N PHE A 223 2.76 -16.22 -3.15
CA PHE A 223 1.62 -15.98 -4.02
C PHE A 223 0.35 -16.59 -3.45
N ILE A 224 -0.68 -15.75 -3.25
CA ILE A 224 -2.01 -16.20 -2.83
C ILE A 224 -2.76 -16.71 -4.07
N PRO A 225 -3.12 -18.02 -4.10
CA PRO A 225 -3.85 -18.59 -5.22
C PRO A 225 -5.19 -17.89 -5.47
N ASN A 226 -5.51 -17.68 -6.74
CA ASN A 226 -6.80 -17.09 -7.17
C ASN A 226 -7.11 -15.70 -6.62
N ALA A 227 -6.13 -14.94 -6.10
CA ALA A 227 -6.28 -13.56 -5.70
C ALA A 227 -5.74 -12.62 -6.77
N GLY A 228 -6.36 -11.43 -6.89
CA GLY A 228 -5.98 -10.37 -7.82
C GLY A 228 -5.01 -9.37 -7.20
N HIS A 229 -5.13 -8.10 -7.63
CA HIS A 229 -4.32 -7.00 -7.08
C HIS A 229 -4.83 -6.52 -5.71
N LEU A 230 -6.14 -6.59 -5.49
CA LEU A 230 -6.79 -6.08 -4.29
C LEU A 230 -6.84 -7.15 -3.17
N ILE A 231 -5.71 -7.83 -2.92
CA ILE A 231 -5.62 -8.91 -1.92
C ILE A 231 -6.11 -8.47 -0.53
N ASN A 232 -5.91 -7.20 -0.18
CA ASN A 232 -6.35 -6.60 1.08
C ASN A 232 -7.88 -6.60 1.26
N TYR A 233 -8.64 -6.60 0.17
CA TYR A 233 -10.10 -6.75 0.19
C TYR A 233 -10.55 -8.16 -0.13
N GLU A 234 -9.81 -8.86 -0.99
CA GLU A 234 -10.19 -10.18 -1.48
C GLU A 234 -9.98 -11.26 -0.40
N VAL A 235 -8.82 -11.24 0.26
CA VAL A 235 -8.33 -12.32 1.11
C VAL A 235 -7.44 -11.83 2.27
N PRO A 236 -7.88 -10.89 3.11
CA PRO A 236 -7.07 -10.32 4.19
C PRO A 236 -6.58 -11.38 5.18
N GLU A 237 -7.35 -12.46 5.41
CA GLU A 237 -6.99 -13.58 6.28
C GLU A 237 -5.76 -14.33 5.75
N LYS A 238 -5.67 -14.50 4.42
CA LYS A 238 -4.52 -15.16 3.80
C LYS A 238 -3.27 -14.30 3.84
N ILE A 239 -3.42 -12.98 3.80
CA ILE A 239 -2.29 -12.08 4.02
C ILE A 239 -1.77 -12.26 5.45
N ALA A 240 -2.66 -12.27 6.44
CA ALA A 240 -2.28 -12.44 7.84
C ALA A 240 -1.59 -13.81 8.09
N GLU A 241 -2.15 -14.89 7.54
CA GLU A 241 -1.58 -16.24 7.61
C GLU A 241 -0.13 -16.29 7.11
N LEU A 242 0.18 -15.57 6.04
CA LEU A 242 1.53 -15.53 5.43
C LEU A 242 2.47 -14.54 6.12
N ALA A 243 1.94 -13.40 6.62
CA ALA A 243 2.75 -12.36 7.22
C ALA A 243 3.12 -12.64 8.68
N LEU A 244 2.20 -13.19 9.47
CA LEU A 244 2.37 -13.38 10.92
C LEU A 244 3.59 -14.22 11.31
N PRO A 245 3.90 -15.37 10.67
CA PRO A 245 5.13 -16.09 10.96
C PRO A 245 6.38 -15.24 10.78
N LYS A 246 6.44 -14.48 9.68
CA LYS A 246 7.58 -13.62 9.32
C LYS A 246 7.70 -12.36 10.21
N LEU A 247 6.59 -11.93 10.81
CA LEU A 247 6.59 -10.84 11.78
C LEU A 247 7.15 -11.29 13.14
N LYS A 248 6.97 -12.57 13.50
CA LYS A 248 7.42 -13.15 14.79
C LYS A 248 8.91 -13.53 14.81
N ASP A 249 9.49 -13.89 13.66
CA ASP A 249 10.91 -14.24 13.50
C ASP A 249 11.82 -13.01 13.71
#